data_36d399ac5266ca5dd0593a9d2db0674b
#
_entry.id   36d399ac5266ca5dd0593a9d2db0674b
#
_cell.length_a   1.000
_cell.length_b   1.000
_cell.length_c   1.000
_cell.angle_alpha   90.00
_cell.angle_beta   90.00
_cell.angle_gamma   90.00
#
_symmetry.space_group_name_H-M   'P 1'
#
loop_
_entity.id
_entity.type
_entity.pdbx_description
1 polymer ?
#
loop_
_entity_poly.entity_id
_entity_poly.type
_entity_poly.pdbx_seq_one_letter_code
_entity_poly.pdbx_strand_id
1 'polypeptide(L)'
;LWWLPESGLLAAMLALLAAACLLLPRGAPGRLLGLLLWLPLLWPQRELPSGPGALDMQVFDVGQGQAVLLRTAGHALLYDAGPRSRSGFDAGERIVLPALHALGVRQLDMLMLSHGDADHAGGMAALVASLPIGQVRGPAGMGQPLHGHCQADDHWQWDGVVFTVLHPPRHFPYLGNDASCVLRVDTAHGSVLLAGDISALVEQRLLRAGSEALAARVVLAAHHGSSSSSSGAFVQATGA
;
A
#
# COMPACT_ATOMS: atom_id res chain seq x y z
N LEU A 1 19.58 -8.02 8.52
CA LEU A 1 19.79 -6.60 8.18
C LEU A 1 18.82 -5.76 9.02
N TRP A 2 19.33 -4.76 9.73
CA TRP A 2 18.50 -3.86 10.52
C TRP A 2 18.19 -2.64 9.66
N TRP A 3 16.96 -2.53 9.20
CA TRP A 3 16.47 -1.40 8.44
C TRP A 3 15.98 -0.33 9.40
N LEU A 4 16.53 0.87 9.28
CA LEU A 4 16.05 2.05 9.99
C LEU A 4 15.10 2.83 9.08
N PRO A 5 13.95 3.29 9.58
CA PRO A 5 13.09 4.23 8.85
C PRO A 5 13.84 5.51 8.51
N GLU A 6 13.34 6.26 7.53
CA GLU A 6 13.91 7.57 7.21
C GLU A 6 13.92 8.46 8.44
N SER A 7 15.09 9.05 8.72
CA SER A 7 15.25 9.96 9.85
C SER A 7 14.96 11.39 9.41
N GLY A 8 14.15 12.12 10.17
CA GLY A 8 13.89 13.52 9.91
C GLY A 8 15.17 14.38 10.03
N LEU A 9 15.16 15.54 9.39
CA LEU A 9 16.28 16.48 9.36
C LEU A 9 16.83 16.79 10.77
N LEU A 10 15.95 16.94 11.77
CA LEU A 10 16.34 17.18 13.15
C LEU A 10 17.19 16.05 13.72
N ALA A 11 16.81 14.79 13.49
CA ALA A 11 17.57 13.64 13.97
C ALA A 11 18.95 13.55 13.30
N ALA A 12 19.04 13.87 12.01
CA ALA A 12 20.30 13.95 11.28
C ALA A 12 21.21 15.05 11.84
N MET A 13 20.66 16.24 12.11
CA MET A 13 21.42 17.36 12.73
C MET A 13 21.92 16.99 14.12
N LEU A 14 21.09 16.37 14.97
CA LEU A 14 21.49 15.91 16.30
C LEU A 14 22.58 14.83 16.22
N ALA A 15 22.52 13.93 15.26
CA ALA A 15 23.56 12.92 15.05
C ALA A 15 24.89 13.53 14.62
N LEU A 16 24.89 14.56 13.76
CA LEU A 16 26.09 15.33 13.39
C LEU A 16 26.69 16.07 14.59
N LEU A 17 25.85 16.70 15.42
CA LEU A 17 26.27 17.34 16.65
C LEU A 17 26.85 16.32 17.63
N ALA A 18 26.23 15.16 17.77
CA ALA A 18 26.73 14.04 18.59
C ALA A 18 28.13 13.61 18.14
N ALA A 19 28.33 13.45 16.83
CA ALA A 19 29.63 13.11 16.26
C ALA A 19 30.68 14.19 16.59
N ALA A 20 30.33 15.46 16.44
CA ALA A 20 31.21 16.59 16.80
C ALA A 20 31.57 16.57 18.30
N CYS A 21 30.60 16.32 19.20
CA CYS A 21 30.84 16.18 20.63
C CYS A 21 31.79 15.01 20.97
N LEU A 22 31.65 13.88 20.30
CA LEU A 22 32.49 12.70 20.51
C LEU A 22 33.92 12.88 20.01
N LEU A 23 34.15 13.77 19.06
CA LEU A 23 35.49 14.13 18.53
C LEU A 23 36.23 15.10 19.46
N LEU A 24 35.60 15.69 20.47
CA LEU A 24 36.26 16.53 21.47
C LEU A 24 37.36 15.76 22.21
N PRO A 25 38.41 16.46 22.73
CA PRO A 25 39.49 15.82 23.51
C PRO A 25 38.97 15.00 24.69
N ARG A 26 39.76 13.96 25.08
CA ARG A 26 39.46 13.11 26.22
C ARG A 26 39.49 13.89 27.53
N GLY A 27 38.48 14.39 28.03
CA GLY A 27 38.41 15.26 29.23
C GLY A 27 37.49 16.44 29.07
N ALA A 28 36.99 16.66 27.86
CA ALA A 28 35.98 17.69 27.64
C ALA A 28 34.67 17.30 28.38
N PRO A 29 34.11 18.20 29.21
CA PRO A 29 32.88 17.96 29.93
C PRO A 29 31.75 17.78 28.90
N GLY A 30 30.87 16.80 29.16
CA GLY A 30 29.71 16.57 28.27
C GLY A 30 29.99 15.72 27.01
N ARG A 31 31.23 15.29 26.73
CA ARG A 31 31.55 14.47 25.56
C ARG A 31 30.64 13.22 25.45
N LEU A 32 30.43 12.52 26.56
CA LEU A 32 29.57 11.33 26.58
C LEU A 32 28.09 11.64 26.41
N LEU A 33 27.63 12.87 26.69
CA LEU A 33 26.27 13.30 26.40
C LEU A 33 25.98 13.28 24.90
N GLY A 34 27.02 13.38 24.04
CA GLY A 34 26.91 13.19 22.62
C GLY A 34 26.26 11.85 22.24
N LEU A 35 26.44 10.79 23.04
CA LEU A 35 25.80 9.49 22.78
C LEU A 35 24.27 9.58 22.87
N LEU A 36 23.73 10.43 23.74
CA LEU A 36 22.28 10.60 23.89
C LEU A 36 21.66 11.31 22.69
N LEU A 37 22.43 12.16 21.99
CA LEU A 37 21.97 12.86 20.80
C LEU A 37 21.80 11.92 19.59
N TRP A 38 22.29 10.67 19.66
CA TRP A 38 22.07 9.66 18.63
C TRP A 38 20.75 8.92 18.82
N LEU A 39 20.11 9.01 20.00
CA LEU A 39 18.86 8.32 20.27
C LEU A 39 17.75 8.61 19.26
N PRO A 40 17.50 9.86 18.82
CA PRO A 40 16.47 10.13 17.81
C PRO A 40 16.77 9.49 16.45
N LEU A 41 18.05 9.31 16.09
CA LEU A 41 18.44 8.60 14.87
C LEU A 41 18.21 7.09 14.97
N LEU A 42 18.50 6.51 16.14
CA LEU A 42 18.33 5.07 16.39
C LEU A 42 16.86 4.70 16.67
N TRP A 43 16.05 5.68 17.05
CA TRP A 43 14.63 5.52 17.36
C TRP A 43 13.80 6.58 16.61
N PRO A 44 13.77 6.52 15.28
CA PRO A 44 13.05 7.49 14.49
C PRO A 44 11.55 7.42 14.80
N GLN A 45 10.94 8.60 14.88
CA GLN A 45 9.49 8.71 15.08
C GLN A 45 8.80 8.24 13.79
N ARG A 46 7.80 7.37 13.95
CA ARG A 46 6.94 6.96 12.84
C ARG A 46 5.86 8.00 12.67
N GLU A 47 5.77 8.58 11.50
CA GLU A 47 4.59 9.36 11.12
C GLU A 47 3.47 8.38 10.77
N LEU A 48 2.62 8.11 11.73
CA LEU A 48 1.39 7.35 11.53
C LEU A 48 0.24 8.33 11.28
N PRO A 49 -0.79 7.94 10.53
CA PRO A 49 -2.00 8.72 10.41
C PRO A 49 -2.52 9.08 11.78
N SER A 50 -2.72 10.35 12.06
CA SER A 50 -3.16 10.84 13.36
C SER A 50 -4.67 11.03 13.39
N GLY A 51 -5.33 10.30 14.28
CA GLY A 51 -6.75 10.42 14.58
C GLY A 51 -7.62 9.33 13.95
N PRO A 52 -8.81 9.13 14.52
CA PRO A 52 -9.80 8.19 14.01
C PRO A 52 -10.24 8.57 12.58
N GLY A 53 -10.32 7.59 11.69
CA GLY A 53 -10.72 7.79 10.31
C GLY A 53 -9.66 8.43 9.40
N ALA A 54 -8.42 8.63 9.89
CA ALA A 54 -7.30 9.10 9.06
C ALA A 54 -6.67 7.93 8.28
N LEU A 55 -6.34 8.20 7.01
CA LEU A 55 -5.67 7.26 6.10
C LEU A 55 -4.44 7.93 5.51
N ASP A 56 -3.31 7.23 5.54
CA ASP A 56 -2.14 7.56 4.74
C ASP A 56 -2.07 6.58 3.55
N MET A 57 -1.96 7.13 2.35
CA MET A 57 -1.89 6.38 1.11
C MET A 57 -0.58 6.70 0.39
N GLN A 58 0.21 5.67 0.16
CA GLN A 58 1.48 5.76 -0.56
C GLN A 58 1.41 4.91 -1.83
N VAL A 59 1.55 5.53 -2.99
CA VAL A 59 1.66 4.84 -4.28
C VAL A 59 3.14 4.69 -4.60
N PHE A 60 3.61 3.46 -4.71
CA PHE A 60 5.02 3.20 -5.03
C PHE A 60 5.24 3.26 -6.54
N ASP A 61 6.31 3.94 -6.96
CA ASP A 61 6.76 3.90 -8.35
C ASP A 61 7.45 2.57 -8.62
N VAL A 62 6.69 1.61 -9.13
CA VAL A 62 7.17 0.26 -9.48
C VAL A 62 7.39 0.10 -10.99
N GLY A 63 7.30 1.18 -11.76
CA GLY A 63 7.29 1.17 -13.22
C GLY A 63 5.93 0.70 -13.76
N GLN A 64 5.94 -0.20 -14.76
CA GLN A 64 4.71 -0.81 -15.25
C GLN A 64 4.19 -1.78 -14.18
N GLY A 65 3.07 -1.45 -13.55
CA GLY A 65 2.46 -2.25 -12.50
C GLY A 65 1.89 -1.40 -11.36
N GLN A 66 1.46 -2.06 -10.28
CA GLN A 66 0.82 -1.39 -9.16
C GLN A 66 1.33 -1.91 -7.82
N ALA A 67 1.55 -1.00 -6.87
CA ALA A 67 1.71 -1.29 -5.47
C ALA A 67 1.30 -0.06 -4.65
N VAL A 68 0.30 -0.20 -3.78
CA VAL A 68 -0.26 0.90 -2.99
C VAL A 68 -0.33 0.48 -1.54
N LEU A 69 0.35 1.23 -0.67
CA LEU A 69 0.25 1.05 0.77
C LEU A 69 -0.84 1.97 1.33
N LEU A 70 -1.74 1.39 2.10
CA LEU A 70 -2.78 2.06 2.86
C LEU A 70 -2.51 1.84 4.35
N ARG A 71 -2.32 2.92 5.12
CA ARG A 71 -2.10 2.85 6.56
C ARG A 71 -3.17 3.61 7.32
N THR A 72 -3.68 2.99 8.36
CA THR A 72 -4.46 3.63 9.41
C THR A 72 -3.61 3.80 10.67
N ALA A 73 -4.18 4.23 11.78
CA ALA A 73 -3.39 4.44 13.01
C ALA A 73 -2.69 3.16 13.53
N GLY A 74 -3.31 2.00 13.34
CA GLY A 74 -2.79 0.72 13.86
C GLY A 74 -2.61 -0.38 12.81
N HIS A 75 -3.05 -0.18 11.57
CA HIS A 75 -3.07 -1.23 10.55
C HIS A 75 -2.44 -0.81 9.23
N ALA A 76 -1.93 -1.78 8.49
CA ALA A 76 -1.33 -1.60 7.17
C ALA A 76 -1.86 -2.64 6.17
N LEU A 77 -2.39 -2.15 5.04
CA LEU A 77 -2.78 -2.94 3.89
C LEU A 77 -1.90 -2.56 2.71
N LEU A 78 -1.33 -3.55 2.04
CA LEU A 78 -0.69 -3.36 0.74
C LEU A 78 -1.65 -3.89 -0.34
N TYR A 79 -2.00 -3.04 -1.29
CA TYR A 79 -2.79 -3.39 -2.46
C TYR A 79 -1.85 -3.54 -3.65
N ASP A 80 -1.73 -4.75 -4.18
CA ASP A 80 -0.75 -5.21 -5.15
C ASP A 80 0.71 -5.18 -4.68
N ALA A 81 1.57 -5.90 -5.38
CA ALA A 81 2.95 -6.15 -4.99
C ALA A 81 3.97 -5.68 -6.04
N GLY A 82 3.49 -5.11 -7.14
CA GLY A 82 4.32 -4.67 -8.25
C GLY A 82 4.85 -5.80 -9.13
N PRO A 83 5.58 -5.44 -10.19
CA PRO A 83 6.01 -6.36 -11.22
C PRO A 83 7.14 -7.30 -10.80
N ARG A 84 7.14 -8.48 -11.42
CA ARG A 84 8.28 -9.37 -11.49
C ARG A 84 8.54 -9.76 -12.94
N SER A 85 9.74 -9.50 -13.43
CA SER A 85 10.12 -9.81 -14.79
C SER A 85 10.87 -11.14 -14.91
N ARG A 86 10.87 -11.72 -16.11
CA ARG A 86 11.68 -12.91 -16.43
C ARG A 86 13.19 -12.63 -16.39
N SER A 87 13.62 -11.38 -16.51
CA SER A 87 15.03 -10.95 -16.41
C SER A 87 15.56 -10.91 -14.96
N GLY A 88 14.74 -11.28 -13.97
CA GLY A 88 15.12 -11.31 -12.55
C GLY A 88 14.88 -10.01 -11.78
N PHE A 89 14.22 -9.02 -12.38
CA PHE A 89 13.74 -7.86 -11.64
C PHE A 89 12.49 -8.25 -10.85
N ASP A 90 12.46 -7.89 -9.56
CA ASP A 90 11.34 -8.11 -8.65
C ASP A 90 11.10 -6.81 -7.87
N ALA A 91 9.96 -6.13 -8.15
CA ALA A 91 9.63 -4.87 -7.49
C ALA A 91 9.30 -5.07 -6.01
N GLY A 92 8.72 -6.22 -5.64
CA GLY A 92 8.48 -6.56 -4.24
C GLY A 92 9.75 -6.52 -3.42
N GLU A 93 10.84 -7.14 -3.94
CA GLU A 93 12.14 -7.17 -3.27
C GLU A 93 12.88 -5.82 -3.35
N ARG A 94 12.89 -5.18 -4.53
CA ARG A 94 13.80 -4.05 -4.80
C ARG A 94 13.22 -2.68 -4.52
N ILE A 95 11.88 -2.55 -4.52
CA ILE A 95 11.19 -1.27 -4.34
C ILE A 95 10.26 -1.32 -3.14
N VAL A 96 9.29 -2.25 -3.14
CA VAL A 96 8.20 -2.25 -2.13
C VAL A 96 8.74 -2.56 -0.74
N LEU A 97 9.52 -3.63 -0.59
CA LEU A 97 10.08 -4.02 0.72
C LEU A 97 10.99 -2.96 1.33
N PRO A 98 11.96 -2.37 0.59
CA PRO A 98 12.75 -1.24 1.10
C PRO A 98 11.90 -0.03 1.47
N ALA A 99 10.89 0.33 0.67
CA ALA A 99 9.98 1.44 0.96
C ALA A 99 9.15 1.19 2.21
N LEU A 100 8.59 -0.02 2.40
CA LEU A 100 7.89 -0.41 3.61
C LEU A 100 8.79 -0.26 4.85
N HIS A 101 10.05 -0.71 4.76
CA HIS A 101 11.02 -0.57 5.84
C HIS A 101 11.35 0.90 6.14
N ALA A 102 11.55 1.74 5.12
CA ALA A 102 11.80 3.17 5.27
C ALA A 102 10.62 3.87 5.95
N LEU A 103 9.39 3.48 5.63
CA LEU A 103 8.17 3.95 6.27
C LEU A 103 7.91 3.31 7.66
N GLY A 104 8.81 2.46 8.14
CA GLY A 104 8.69 1.80 9.44
C GLY A 104 7.66 0.68 9.50
N VAL A 105 7.14 0.22 8.36
CA VAL A 105 6.21 -0.91 8.26
C VAL A 105 7.01 -2.20 8.39
N ARG A 106 6.74 -2.95 9.45
CA ARG A 106 7.44 -4.21 9.76
C ARG A 106 6.56 -5.44 9.62
N GLN A 107 5.28 -5.24 9.40
CA GLN A 107 4.28 -6.26 9.14
C GLN A 107 3.14 -5.66 8.34
N LEU A 108 2.43 -6.48 7.59
CA LEU A 108 1.19 -6.12 6.92
C LEU A 108 0.05 -6.91 7.57
N ASP A 109 -1.05 -6.25 7.90
CA ASP A 109 -2.27 -6.95 8.33
C ASP A 109 -2.90 -7.65 7.14
N MET A 110 -2.81 -7.02 5.95
CA MET A 110 -3.32 -7.60 4.71
C MET A 110 -2.44 -7.24 3.50
N LEU A 111 -2.19 -8.22 2.64
CA LEU A 111 -1.81 -8.05 1.25
C LEU A 111 -3.02 -8.42 0.41
N MET A 112 -3.58 -7.45 -0.31
CA MET A 112 -4.67 -7.67 -1.25
C MET A 112 -4.12 -7.60 -2.67
N LEU A 113 -4.26 -8.68 -3.43
CA LEU A 113 -3.91 -8.71 -4.84
C LEU A 113 -5.16 -8.41 -5.66
N SER A 114 -5.08 -7.41 -6.53
CA SER A 114 -6.18 -7.10 -7.44
C SER A 114 -6.48 -8.28 -8.34
N HIS A 115 -5.46 -8.81 -9.00
CA HIS A 115 -5.51 -10.00 -9.85
C HIS A 115 -4.13 -10.68 -9.97
N GLY A 116 -4.01 -11.71 -10.79
CA GLY A 116 -2.82 -12.58 -10.82
C GLY A 116 -1.73 -12.21 -11.81
N ASP A 117 -1.86 -11.12 -12.56
CA ASP A 117 -0.87 -10.74 -13.55
C ASP A 117 0.46 -10.31 -12.92
N ALA A 118 1.53 -10.51 -13.66
CA ALA A 118 2.89 -10.38 -13.13
C ALA A 118 3.24 -8.95 -12.67
N ASP A 119 2.58 -7.94 -13.19
CA ASP A 119 2.78 -6.53 -12.84
C ASP A 119 2.00 -6.09 -11.59
N HIS A 120 1.14 -6.97 -11.05
CA HIS A 120 0.39 -6.79 -9.80
C HIS A 120 0.79 -7.79 -8.72
N ALA A 121 0.78 -9.09 -9.05
CA ALA A 121 1.10 -10.15 -8.10
C ALA A 121 2.58 -10.58 -8.10
N GLY A 122 3.40 -10.03 -9.00
CA GLY A 122 4.76 -10.52 -9.23
C GLY A 122 5.67 -10.45 -8.00
N GLY A 123 5.60 -9.37 -7.24
CA GLY A 123 6.41 -9.15 -6.04
C GLY A 123 5.93 -9.89 -4.79
N MET A 124 4.74 -10.54 -4.83
CA MET A 124 4.14 -11.20 -3.66
C MET A 124 5.09 -12.19 -2.98
N ALA A 125 5.77 -13.04 -3.75
CA ALA A 125 6.64 -14.08 -3.20
C ALA A 125 7.79 -13.50 -2.35
N ALA A 126 8.40 -12.42 -2.80
CA ALA A 126 9.47 -11.72 -2.08
C ALA A 126 8.94 -11.08 -0.77
N LEU A 127 7.76 -10.48 -0.81
CA LEU A 127 7.11 -9.88 0.35
C LEU A 127 6.77 -10.93 1.41
N VAL A 128 6.11 -12.02 1.03
CA VAL A 128 5.73 -13.12 1.95
C VAL A 128 6.96 -13.77 2.58
N ALA A 129 8.08 -13.89 1.85
CA ALA A 129 9.31 -14.45 2.38
C ALA A 129 10.04 -13.51 3.37
N SER A 130 9.79 -12.20 3.31
CA SER A 130 10.60 -11.19 4.01
C SER A 130 9.85 -10.44 5.11
N LEU A 131 8.50 -10.49 5.11
CA LEU A 131 7.66 -9.69 6.00
C LEU A 131 6.52 -10.54 6.56
N PRO A 132 6.20 -10.47 7.87
CA PRO A 132 4.98 -11.06 8.41
C PRO A 132 3.75 -10.44 7.76
N ILE A 133 2.88 -11.27 7.17
CA ILE A 133 1.63 -10.86 6.54
C ILE A 133 0.49 -11.65 7.17
N GLY A 134 -0.45 -10.92 7.78
CA GLY A 134 -1.59 -11.52 8.48
C GLY A 134 -2.53 -12.28 7.55
N GLN A 135 -2.89 -11.66 6.42
CA GLN A 135 -3.75 -12.24 5.40
C GLN A 135 -3.28 -11.88 3.99
N VAL A 136 -3.37 -12.85 3.07
CA VAL A 136 -3.24 -12.61 1.64
C VAL A 136 -4.60 -12.87 1.00
N ARG A 137 -5.18 -11.86 0.37
CA ARG A 137 -6.48 -11.94 -0.31
C ARG A 137 -6.34 -11.60 -1.79
N GLY A 138 -7.23 -12.14 -2.60
CA GLY A 138 -7.31 -11.87 -4.03
C GLY A 138 -8.54 -12.56 -4.64
N PRO A 139 -8.80 -12.43 -5.94
CA PRO A 139 -9.94 -13.07 -6.58
C PRO A 139 -9.79 -14.59 -6.56
N ALA A 140 -10.93 -15.29 -6.43
CA ALA A 140 -10.95 -16.74 -6.50
C ALA A 140 -10.42 -17.24 -7.85
N GLY A 141 -9.61 -18.28 -7.84
CA GLY A 141 -9.09 -18.91 -9.06
C GLY A 141 -7.86 -18.25 -9.69
N MET A 142 -7.26 -17.25 -9.07
CA MET A 142 -6.05 -16.59 -9.60
C MET A 142 -4.76 -17.45 -9.54
N GLY A 143 -4.83 -18.65 -8.94
CA GLY A 143 -3.70 -19.59 -8.91
C GLY A 143 -2.59 -19.26 -7.91
N GLN A 144 -2.76 -18.24 -7.07
CA GLN A 144 -1.83 -17.88 -6.00
C GLN A 144 -2.26 -18.46 -4.65
N PRO A 145 -1.32 -18.70 -3.71
CA PRO A 145 -1.67 -19.13 -2.36
C PRO A 145 -2.33 -18.00 -1.58
N LEU A 146 -3.64 -18.05 -1.42
CA LEU A 146 -4.43 -17.05 -0.71
C LEU A 146 -4.94 -17.60 0.63
N HIS A 147 -5.05 -16.72 1.63
CA HIS A 147 -5.74 -17.01 2.90
C HIS A 147 -7.25 -16.77 2.80
N GLY A 148 -7.70 -16.03 1.81
CA GLY A 148 -9.11 -15.74 1.56
C GLY A 148 -9.31 -15.04 0.22
N HIS A 149 -10.57 -14.96 -0.21
CA HIS A 149 -10.93 -14.30 -1.45
C HIS A 149 -11.50 -12.91 -1.17
N CYS A 150 -11.34 -11.99 -2.14
CA CYS A 150 -12.11 -10.77 -2.19
C CYS A 150 -13.44 -11.05 -2.89
N GLN A 151 -14.53 -10.55 -2.34
CA GLN A 151 -15.86 -10.63 -2.94
C GLN A 151 -16.60 -9.31 -2.74
N ALA A 152 -17.44 -8.93 -3.68
CA ALA A 152 -18.33 -7.79 -3.51
C ALA A 152 -19.16 -7.97 -2.22
N ASP A 153 -19.38 -6.86 -1.53
CA ASP A 153 -20.03 -6.75 -0.22
C ASP A 153 -19.15 -7.18 0.97
N ASP A 154 -17.95 -7.74 0.77
CA ASP A 154 -16.98 -7.88 1.85
C ASP A 154 -16.61 -6.48 2.36
N HIS A 155 -16.69 -6.29 3.67
CA HIS A 155 -16.31 -5.03 4.30
C HIS A 155 -15.71 -5.26 5.69
N TRP A 156 -14.82 -4.37 6.08
CA TRP A 156 -14.22 -4.33 7.42
C TRP A 156 -13.85 -2.89 7.78
N GLN A 157 -13.59 -2.67 9.06
CA GLN A 157 -13.21 -1.35 9.56
C GLN A 157 -11.95 -1.45 10.38
N TRP A 158 -11.00 -0.52 10.14
CA TRP A 158 -9.80 -0.30 10.92
C TRP A 158 -9.69 1.16 11.33
N ASP A 159 -9.54 1.43 12.61
CA ASP A 159 -9.30 2.77 13.17
C ASP A 159 -10.27 3.86 12.65
N GLY A 160 -11.52 3.51 12.39
CA GLY A 160 -12.53 4.43 11.86
C GLY A 160 -12.53 4.57 10.33
N VAL A 161 -11.64 3.88 9.62
CA VAL A 161 -11.62 3.77 8.14
C VAL A 161 -12.37 2.51 7.73
N VAL A 162 -13.30 2.65 6.78
CA VAL A 162 -14.11 1.54 6.26
C VAL A 162 -13.58 1.11 4.90
N PHE A 163 -13.37 -0.18 4.75
CA PHE A 163 -12.93 -0.82 3.52
C PHE A 163 -14.08 -1.66 2.97
N THR A 164 -14.38 -1.52 1.69
CA THR A 164 -15.47 -2.24 1.02
C THR A 164 -15.01 -2.76 -0.33
N VAL A 165 -15.17 -4.05 -0.56
CA VAL A 165 -14.91 -4.67 -1.86
C VAL A 165 -16.15 -4.50 -2.75
N LEU A 166 -15.99 -3.88 -3.92
CA LEU A 166 -17.08 -3.64 -4.87
C LEU A 166 -17.13 -4.72 -5.97
N HIS A 167 -16.03 -5.41 -6.23
CA HIS A 167 -15.87 -6.43 -7.25
C HIS A 167 -14.74 -7.39 -6.86
N PRO A 168 -14.74 -8.68 -7.26
CA PRO A 168 -15.75 -9.39 -8.07
C PRO A 168 -16.97 -9.83 -7.24
N PRO A 169 -18.13 -10.03 -7.88
CA PRO A 169 -19.28 -10.59 -7.18
C PRO A 169 -19.06 -12.09 -6.89
N ARG A 170 -19.84 -12.62 -5.96
CA ARG A 170 -19.77 -14.02 -5.58
C ARG A 170 -19.88 -14.96 -6.81
N HIS A 171 -19.04 -15.97 -6.85
CA HIS A 171 -18.95 -16.93 -7.96
C HIS A 171 -18.56 -16.33 -9.33
N PHE A 172 -17.94 -15.17 -9.34
CA PHE A 172 -17.38 -14.62 -10.58
C PHE A 172 -16.22 -15.50 -11.05
N PRO A 173 -16.19 -15.93 -12.31
CA PRO A 173 -15.07 -16.71 -12.83
C PRO A 173 -13.80 -15.88 -12.87
N TYR A 174 -12.64 -16.49 -12.68
CA TYR A 174 -11.38 -15.79 -12.87
C TYR A 174 -11.15 -15.46 -14.35
N LEU A 175 -11.18 -14.19 -14.70
CA LEU A 175 -11.02 -13.66 -16.05
C LEU A 175 -9.84 -12.68 -16.15
N GLY A 176 -8.74 -12.96 -15.43
CA GLY A 176 -7.58 -12.06 -15.41
C GLY A 176 -7.96 -10.68 -14.87
N ASN A 177 -7.64 -9.63 -15.61
CA ASN A 177 -7.92 -8.23 -15.27
C ASN A 177 -9.36 -7.99 -14.81
N ASP A 178 -10.33 -8.59 -15.51
CA ASP A 178 -11.75 -8.41 -15.19
C ASP A 178 -12.19 -9.09 -13.88
N ALA A 179 -11.32 -9.86 -13.25
CA ALA A 179 -11.55 -10.41 -11.93
C ALA A 179 -10.93 -9.55 -10.81
N SER A 180 -10.37 -8.37 -11.12
CA SER A 180 -9.71 -7.50 -10.15
C SER A 180 -10.59 -7.18 -8.95
N CYS A 181 -10.00 -7.28 -7.76
CA CYS A 181 -10.61 -6.82 -6.52
C CYS A 181 -10.72 -5.29 -6.52
N VAL A 182 -11.88 -4.75 -6.79
CA VAL A 182 -12.11 -3.31 -6.69
C VAL A 182 -12.36 -2.95 -5.23
N LEU A 183 -11.49 -2.12 -4.67
CA LEU A 183 -11.52 -1.72 -3.26
C LEU A 183 -11.90 -0.25 -3.13
N ARG A 184 -12.96 0.02 -2.38
CA ARG A 184 -13.32 1.35 -1.89
C ARG A 184 -12.87 1.50 -0.44
N VAL A 185 -12.29 2.66 -0.12
CA VAL A 185 -11.83 3.00 1.24
C VAL A 185 -12.45 4.33 1.64
N ASP A 186 -13.32 4.32 2.64
CA ASP A 186 -13.99 5.49 3.15
C ASP A 186 -13.31 5.98 4.44
N THR A 187 -12.94 7.24 4.45
CA THR A 187 -12.25 7.92 5.54
C THR A 187 -13.09 9.08 6.07
N ALA A 188 -12.69 9.68 7.18
CA ALA A 188 -13.32 10.90 7.70
C ALA A 188 -13.20 12.10 6.74
N HIS A 189 -12.26 12.05 5.76
CA HIS A 189 -11.91 13.18 4.90
C HIS A 189 -12.26 12.97 3.42
N GLY A 190 -12.81 11.84 3.07
CA GLY A 190 -13.17 11.45 1.71
C GLY A 190 -12.91 9.98 1.45
N SER A 191 -13.06 9.55 0.21
CA SER A 191 -12.91 8.15 -0.18
C SER A 191 -11.85 7.96 -1.25
N VAL A 192 -11.28 6.75 -1.27
CA VAL A 192 -10.32 6.28 -2.27
C VAL A 192 -10.94 5.10 -3.00
N LEU A 193 -10.77 5.03 -4.32
CA LEU A 193 -11.16 3.91 -5.15
C LEU A 193 -9.93 3.31 -5.85
N LEU A 194 -9.66 2.04 -5.57
CA LEU A 194 -8.63 1.25 -6.23
C LEU A 194 -9.32 0.24 -7.14
N ALA A 195 -9.21 0.45 -8.43
CA ALA A 195 -9.96 -0.32 -9.42
C ALA A 195 -9.22 -1.56 -9.95
N GLY A 196 -7.91 -1.68 -9.70
CA GLY A 196 -7.08 -2.67 -10.36
C GLY A 196 -7.14 -2.48 -11.88
N ASP A 197 -7.19 -3.59 -12.62
CA ASP A 197 -7.13 -3.53 -14.09
C ASP A 197 -8.46 -3.85 -14.77
N ILE A 198 -9.58 -3.55 -14.10
CA ILE A 198 -10.91 -3.79 -14.69
C ILE A 198 -11.06 -3.11 -16.05
N SER A 199 -11.73 -3.79 -16.99
CA SER A 199 -12.10 -3.22 -18.27
C SER A 199 -13.37 -2.36 -18.20
N ALA A 200 -13.63 -1.60 -19.26
CA ALA A 200 -14.86 -0.82 -19.41
C ALA A 200 -16.13 -1.68 -19.24
N LEU A 201 -16.08 -2.98 -19.49
CA LEU A 201 -17.22 -3.88 -19.29
C LEU A 201 -17.54 -4.03 -17.79
N VAL A 202 -16.53 -4.22 -16.95
CA VAL A 202 -16.70 -4.30 -15.50
C VAL A 202 -17.09 -2.94 -14.92
N GLU A 203 -16.52 -1.84 -15.43
CA GLU A 203 -16.94 -0.47 -15.09
C GLU A 203 -18.43 -0.26 -15.32
N GLN A 204 -18.96 -0.67 -16.50
CA GLN A 204 -20.39 -0.58 -16.79
C GLN A 204 -21.24 -1.41 -15.84
N ARG A 205 -20.73 -2.57 -15.40
CA ARG A 205 -21.40 -3.39 -14.40
C ARG A 205 -21.48 -2.68 -13.05
N LEU A 206 -20.39 -2.07 -12.61
CA LEU A 206 -20.33 -1.29 -11.37
C LEU A 206 -21.27 -0.08 -11.43
N LEU A 207 -21.30 0.63 -12.54
CA LEU A 207 -22.22 1.75 -12.77
C LEU A 207 -23.70 1.33 -12.64
N ARG A 208 -24.05 0.15 -13.15
CA ARG A 208 -25.42 -0.39 -13.04
C ARG A 208 -25.78 -0.85 -11.64
N ALA A 209 -24.78 -1.30 -10.86
CA ALA A 209 -24.99 -1.74 -9.47
C ALA A 209 -25.24 -0.54 -8.52
N GLY A 210 -24.70 0.63 -8.86
CA GLY A 210 -24.93 1.87 -8.08
C GLY A 210 -23.75 2.84 -8.23
N SER A 211 -23.95 3.93 -8.95
CA SER A 211 -22.91 4.94 -9.16
C SER A 211 -22.44 5.64 -7.90
N GLU A 212 -23.30 5.73 -6.86
CA GLU A 212 -22.95 6.35 -5.57
C GLU A 212 -21.79 5.62 -4.87
N ALA A 213 -21.69 4.30 -5.03
CA ALA A 213 -20.61 3.51 -4.47
C ALA A 213 -19.26 3.78 -5.17
N LEU A 214 -19.26 4.43 -6.34
CA LEU A 214 -18.05 4.76 -7.09
C LEU A 214 -17.52 6.16 -6.78
N ALA A 215 -18.35 7.05 -6.23
CA ALA A 215 -17.96 8.42 -5.93
C ALA A 215 -16.77 8.42 -4.95
N ALA A 216 -15.64 8.99 -5.36
CA ALA A 216 -14.41 8.97 -4.59
C ALA A 216 -13.59 10.25 -4.82
N ARG A 217 -12.90 10.71 -3.78
CA ARG A 217 -12.03 11.89 -3.87
C ARG A 217 -10.72 11.59 -4.58
N VAL A 218 -10.27 10.35 -4.51
CA VAL A 218 -9.06 9.85 -5.16
C VAL A 218 -9.40 8.55 -5.86
N VAL A 219 -9.06 8.45 -7.12
CA VAL A 219 -9.24 7.25 -7.94
C VAL A 219 -7.91 6.87 -8.55
N LEU A 220 -7.46 5.65 -8.35
CA LEU A 220 -6.39 5.11 -9.16
C LEU A 220 -6.97 4.68 -10.51
N ALA A 221 -6.41 5.25 -11.60
CA ALA A 221 -6.86 4.94 -12.95
C ALA A 221 -6.76 3.44 -13.22
N ALA A 222 -7.87 2.83 -13.67
CA ALA A 222 -7.90 1.42 -13.97
C ALA A 222 -6.92 1.06 -15.09
N HIS A 223 -6.27 -0.10 -14.97
CA HIS A 223 -5.38 -0.69 -15.96
C HIS A 223 -4.31 0.30 -16.46
N HIS A 224 -3.66 0.98 -15.50
CA HIS A 224 -2.59 1.96 -15.73
C HIS A 224 -2.96 3.06 -16.75
N GLY A 225 -4.25 3.39 -16.86
CA GLY A 225 -4.76 4.37 -17.84
C GLY A 225 -4.87 3.83 -19.28
N SER A 226 -4.97 2.50 -19.44
CA SER A 226 -5.21 1.86 -20.74
C SER A 226 -6.49 2.39 -21.40
N SER A 227 -6.48 2.48 -22.74
CA SER A 227 -7.66 2.87 -23.54
C SER A 227 -8.83 1.89 -23.43
N SER A 228 -8.63 0.70 -22.87
CA SER A 228 -9.69 -0.31 -22.62
C SER A 228 -10.43 -0.10 -21.30
N SER A 229 -10.03 0.90 -20.51
CA SER A 229 -10.51 1.16 -19.15
C SER A 229 -10.69 2.67 -18.92
N SER A 230 -11.13 3.05 -17.73
CA SER A 230 -11.36 4.44 -17.32
C SER A 230 -12.29 5.16 -18.29
N SER A 231 -13.43 4.51 -18.62
CA SER A 231 -14.44 5.07 -19.52
C SER A 231 -14.97 6.41 -19.00
N GLY A 232 -15.34 7.32 -19.91
CA GLY A 232 -15.84 8.64 -19.52
C GLY A 232 -17.02 8.58 -18.54
N ALA A 233 -17.91 7.59 -18.68
CA ALA A 233 -19.02 7.38 -17.75
C ALA A 233 -18.53 6.95 -16.35
N PHE A 234 -17.49 6.10 -16.28
CA PHE A 234 -16.90 5.67 -15.01
C PHE A 234 -16.20 6.83 -14.32
N VAL A 235 -15.35 7.57 -15.03
CA VAL A 235 -14.67 8.76 -14.50
C VAL A 235 -15.67 9.81 -14.02
N GLN A 236 -16.73 10.07 -14.79
CA GLN A 236 -17.78 10.99 -14.38
C GLN A 236 -18.51 10.53 -13.10
N ALA A 237 -18.76 9.24 -12.95
CA ALA A 237 -19.41 8.68 -11.77
C ALA A 237 -18.53 8.74 -10.51
N THR A 238 -17.21 8.66 -10.67
CA THR A 238 -16.29 8.80 -9.54
C THR A 238 -16.22 10.24 -9.03
N GLY A 239 -16.41 11.23 -9.89
CA GLY A 239 -16.34 12.65 -9.53
C GLY A 239 -14.94 13.14 -9.11
N ALA A 240 -13.89 12.37 -9.42
CA ALA A 240 -12.50 12.67 -9.10
C ALA A 240 -11.84 13.58 -10.15
#